data_1048acbfe9728b8d81aeb89ab3695aab
#
_entry.id   1048acbfe9728b8d81aeb89ab3695aab
#
_cell.length_a   1.000
_cell.length_b   1.000
_cell.length_c   1.000
_cell.angle_alpha   90.00
_cell.angle_beta   90.00
_cell.angle_gamma   90.00
#
_symmetry.space_group_name_H-M   'P 1'
#
loop_
_entity.id
_entity.type
_entity.pdbx_description
1 polymer ?
#
loop_
_entity_poly.entity_id
_entity_poly.type
_entity_poly.pdbx_seq_one_letter_code
_entity_poly.pdbx_strand_id
1 'polypeptide(L)'
;MVAYLNAGDKINQRSLLQKLADMGYKRNDVYFDRGDFRVNGDVVDVYPAYFNDEAFRIEFFGDEIETMYSLDVLENKKRHDLKKFILYPTSQFIVGADRLKIAMKEIEEELDVRLKEFNEQGKLVEAQRLKQRVEFDLEMMASTGMCKGIENYARHLTGQKAGETPYSMFDYFEISGEDY
;
A
#
# COMPACT_ATOMS: atom_id res chain seq x y z
N MET A 1 5.05 1.41 5.13
CA MET A 1 4.75 0.09 5.74
C MET A 1 5.55 -0.96 4.97
N VAL A 2 6.28 -1.86 5.64
CA VAL A 2 7.12 -2.90 5.01
C VAL A 2 6.98 -4.18 5.82
N ALA A 3 7.03 -5.35 5.19
CA ALA A 3 7.08 -6.64 5.87
C ALA A 3 8.45 -7.30 5.68
N TYR A 4 9.13 -7.54 6.79
CA TYR A 4 10.34 -8.35 6.83
C TYR A 4 9.94 -9.77 7.20
N LEU A 5 10.30 -10.72 6.37
CA LEU A 5 10.00 -12.13 6.55
C LEU A 5 11.32 -12.93 6.51
N ASN A 6 11.51 -13.82 7.48
CA ASN A 6 12.64 -14.72 7.50
C ASN A 6 12.15 -16.16 7.68
N ALA A 7 12.85 -17.12 7.11
CA ALA A 7 12.62 -18.52 7.41
C ALA A 7 12.92 -18.76 8.90
N GLY A 8 12.00 -19.43 9.61
CA GLY A 8 12.05 -19.63 11.04
C GLY A 8 11.34 -18.55 11.87
N ASP A 9 10.78 -17.51 11.23
CA ASP A 9 9.99 -16.50 11.96
C ASP A 9 8.70 -17.12 12.51
N LYS A 10 8.48 -16.87 13.81
CA LYS A 10 7.22 -17.24 14.47
C LYS A 10 6.17 -16.20 14.18
N ILE A 11 5.45 -16.41 13.11
CA ILE A 11 4.36 -15.55 12.69
C ILE A 11 3.16 -16.42 12.28
N ASN A 12 2.01 -16.13 12.84
CA ASN A 12 0.77 -16.80 12.46
C ASN A 12 0.38 -16.42 11.03
N GLN A 13 0.02 -17.41 10.20
CA GLN A 13 -0.40 -17.19 8.81
C GLN A 13 -1.46 -16.10 8.71
N ARG A 14 -2.48 -16.12 9.58
CA ARG A 14 -3.56 -15.14 9.58
C ARG A 14 -3.05 -13.69 9.78
N SER A 15 -2.04 -13.52 10.63
CA SER A 15 -1.40 -12.21 10.84
C SER A 15 -0.65 -11.74 9.59
N LEU A 16 -0.01 -12.66 8.86
CA LEU A 16 0.61 -12.33 7.57
C LEU A 16 -0.46 -11.93 6.54
N LEU A 17 -1.57 -12.67 6.44
CA LEU A 17 -2.64 -12.34 5.50
C LEU A 17 -3.26 -10.97 5.78
N GLN A 18 -3.46 -10.62 7.07
CA GLN A 18 -3.92 -9.29 7.45
C GLN A 18 -2.90 -8.21 7.03
N LYS A 19 -1.62 -8.46 7.29
CA LYS A 19 -0.55 -7.53 6.91
C LYS A 19 -0.47 -7.34 5.39
N LEU A 20 -0.67 -8.40 4.59
CA LEU A 20 -0.76 -8.31 3.12
C LEU A 20 -1.93 -7.43 2.69
N ALA A 21 -3.11 -7.64 3.26
CA ALA A 21 -4.29 -6.81 2.97
C ALA A 21 -4.03 -5.33 3.34
N ASP A 22 -3.44 -5.06 4.51
CA ASP A 22 -3.09 -3.70 4.95
C ASP A 22 -2.04 -3.04 4.03
N MET A 23 -1.20 -3.85 3.35
CA MET A 23 -0.23 -3.43 2.35
C MET A 23 -0.83 -3.30 0.93
N GLY A 24 -2.14 -3.47 0.79
CA GLY A 24 -2.88 -3.30 -0.45
C GLY A 24 -2.87 -4.50 -1.38
N TYR A 25 -2.33 -5.65 -0.95
CA TYR A 25 -2.44 -6.90 -1.70
C TYR A 25 -3.87 -7.42 -1.64
N LYS A 26 -4.35 -7.97 -2.76
CA LYS A 26 -5.70 -8.54 -2.86
C LYS A 26 -5.63 -10.06 -2.84
N ARG A 27 -6.54 -10.69 -2.10
CA ARG A 27 -6.67 -12.14 -2.17
C ARG A 27 -7.36 -12.54 -3.46
N ASN A 28 -6.70 -13.37 -4.25
CA ASN A 28 -7.22 -13.88 -5.50
C ASN A 28 -6.71 -15.31 -5.73
N ASP A 29 -7.57 -16.28 -5.42
CA ASP A 29 -7.20 -17.69 -5.50
C ASP A 29 -7.39 -18.26 -6.93
N VAL A 30 -7.99 -17.50 -7.87
CA VAL A 30 -8.31 -17.93 -9.24
C VAL A 30 -7.39 -17.30 -10.27
N TYR A 31 -7.34 -15.98 -10.30
CA TYR A 31 -6.49 -15.20 -11.22
C TYR A 31 -5.38 -14.54 -10.41
N PHE A 32 -4.18 -15.10 -10.47
CA PHE A 32 -3.04 -14.65 -9.69
C PHE A 32 -2.21 -13.67 -10.51
N ASP A 33 -2.37 -12.38 -10.21
CA ASP A 33 -1.68 -11.29 -10.90
C ASP A 33 -0.88 -10.41 -9.91
N ARG A 34 -0.13 -9.46 -10.45
CA ARG A 34 0.69 -8.54 -9.66
C ARG A 34 -0.14 -7.76 -8.65
N GLY A 35 0.30 -7.73 -7.41
CA GLY A 35 -0.43 -7.15 -6.30
C GLY A 35 -1.44 -8.10 -5.65
N ASP A 36 -1.45 -9.37 -6.07
CA ASP A 36 -2.32 -10.40 -5.48
C ASP A 36 -1.55 -11.31 -4.52
N PHE A 37 -2.28 -11.93 -3.62
CA PHE A 37 -1.85 -13.12 -2.89
C PHE A 37 -2.92 -14.21 -2.99
N ARG A 38 -2.49 -15.46 -2.89
CA ARG A 38 -3.40 -16.62 -2.81
C ARG A 38 -2.99 -17.55 -1.67
N VAL A 39 -3.95 -18.30 -1.18
CA VAL A 39 -3.76 -19.19 -0.02
C VAL A 39 -4.23 -20.59 -0.37
N ASN A 40 -3.38 -21.57 -0.13
CA ASN A 40 -3.72 -22.99 -0.30
C ASN A 40 -3.19 -23.78 0.92
N GLY A 41 -4.08 -24.03 1.89
CA GLY A 41 -3.70 -24.62 3.17
C GLY A 41 -2.66 -23.78 3.91
N ASP A 42 -1.52 -24.38 4.23
CA ASP A 42 -0.41 -23.73 4.93
C ASP A 42 0.54 -22.96 4.00
N VAL A 43 0.17 -22.80 2.73
CA VAL A 43 0.97 -22.12 1.71
C VAL A 43 0.35 -20.79 1.34
N VAL A 44 1.16 -19.74 1.33
CA VAL A 44 0.81 -18.39 0.87
C VAL A 44 1.72 -18.00 -0.28
N ASP A 45 1.14 -17.74 -1.44
CA ASP A 45 1.86 -17.17 -2.59
C ASP A 45 1.56 -15.68 -2.66
N VAL A 46 2.58 -14.86 -2.84
CA VAL A 46 2.47 -13.41 -3.00
C VAL A 46 3.14 -13.01 -4.30
N TYR A 47 2.44 -12.23 -5.12
CA TYR A 47 2.99 -11.65 -6.35
C TYR A 47 3.15 -10.14 -6.18
N PRO A 48 4.35 -9.66 -5.79
CA PRO A 48 4.54 -8.25 -5.57
C PRO A 48 4.34 -7.44 -6.84
N ALA A 49 3.75 -6.25 -6.70
CA ALA A 49 3.42 -5.37 -7.83
C ALA A 49 4.65 -4.89 -8.63
N TYR A 50 5.84 -4.94 -8.01
CA TYR A 50 7.11 -4.47 -8.57
C TYR A 50 7.96 -5.57 -9.22
N PHE A 51 7.52 -6.83 -9.23
CA PHE A 51 8.11 -7.93 -9.99
C PHE A 51 7.30 -8.21 -11.27
N ASN A 52 7.97 -8.65 -12.33
CA ASN A 52 7.31 -8.89 -13.62
C ASN A 52 6.88 -10.35 -13.83
N ASP A 53 7.70 -11.31 -13.40
CA ASP A 53 7.55 -12.74 -13.70
C ASP A 53 7.89 -13.64 -12.51
N GLU A 54 8.01 -13.06 -11.32
CA GLU A 54 8.43 -13.76 -10.12
C GLU A 54 7.46 -13.51 -8.98
N ALA A 55 6.90 -14.58 -8.42
CA ALA A 55 6.11 -14.60 -7.20
C ALA A 55 6.91 -15.28 -6.08
N PHE A 56 6.43 -15.14 -4.86
CA PHE A 56 7.10 -15.66 -3.67
C PHE A 56 6.17 -16.59 -2.93
N ARG A 57 6.62 -17.81 -2.66
CA ARG A 57 5.91 -18.79 -1.86
C ARG A 57 6.47 -18.82 -0.46
N ILE A 58 5.56 -18.81 0.51
CA ILE A 58 5.81 -18.88 1.93
C ILE A 58 5.05 -20.09 2.46
N GLU A 59 5.78 -21.08 2.96
CA GLU A 59 5.22 -22.31 3.50
C GLU A 59 5.30 -22.27 5.03
N PHE A 60 4.17 -22.56 5.67
CA PHE A 60 4.03 -22.54 7.10
C PHE A 60 4.01 -23.95 7.68
N PHE A 61 4.61 -24.10 8.85
CA PHE A 61 4.39 -25.25 9.73
C PHE A 61 3.84 -24.73 11.07
N GLY A 62 2.53 -24.85 11.26
CA GLY A 62 1.84 -24.21 12.40
C GLY A 62 1.95 -22.68 12.35
N ASP A 63 2.54 -22.10 13.40
CA ASP A 63 2.75 -20.64 13.52
C ASP A 63 4.20 -20.23 13.21
N GLU A 64 4.87 -20.95 12.32
CA GLU A 64 6.25 -20.67 11.91
C GLU A 64 6.38 -20.71 10.39
N ILE A 65 7.17 -19.81 9.81
CA ILE A 65 7.58 -19.86 8.41
C ILE A 65 8.64 -20.94 8.26
N GLU A 66 8.27 -22.09 7.69
CA GLU A 66 9.20 -23.20 7.49
C GLU A 66 10.15 -22.95 6.32
N THR A 67 9.58 -22.60 5.15
CA THR A 67 10.38 -22.32 3.94
C THR A 67 9.81 -21.14 3.17
N MET A 68 10.72 -20.47 2.46
CA MET A 68 10.38 -19.43 1.50
C MET A 68 11.19 -19.62 0.22
N TYR A 69 10.57 -19.40 -0.92
CA TYR A 69 11.28 -19.45 -2.21
C TYR A 69 10.54 -18.64 -3.28
N SER A 70 11.28 -18.27 -4.32
CA SER A 70 10.69 -17.61 -5.46
C SER A 70 10.18 -18.63 -6.48
N LEU A 71 9.10 -18.23 -7.18
CA LEU A 71 8.42 -19.01 -8.20
C LEU A 71 8.42 -18.26 -9.52
N ASP A 72 8.65 -18.98 -10.60
CA ASP A 72 8.24 -18.54 -11.92
C ASP A 72 6.71 -18.54 -12.02
N VAL A 73 6.11 -17.39 -12.35
CA VAL A 73 4.65 -17.23 -12.36
C VAL A 73 4.00 -18.02 -13.50
N LEU A 74 4.67 -18.11 -14.66
CA LEU A 74 4.15 -18.80 -15.85
C LEU A 74 4.26 -20.32 -15.74
N GLU A 75 5.44 -20.79 -15.29
CA GLU A 75 5.71 -22.22 -15.19
C GLU A 75 5.32 -22.81 -13.83
N ASN A 76 5.03 -21.96 -12.84
CA ASN A 76 4.80 -22.34 -11.44
C ASN A 76 5.91 -23.22 -10.86
N LYS A 77 7.15 -22.98 -11.28
CA LYS A 77 8.34 -23.71 -10.84
C LYS A 77 9.16 -22.87 -9.86
N LYS A 78 9.70 -23.57 -8.88
CA LYS A 78 10.65 -22.98 -7.93
C LYS A 78 11.90 -22.49 -8.67
N ARG A 79 12.31 -21.25 -8.37
CA ARG A 79 13.56 -20.65 -8.87
C ARG A 79 14.66 -20.68 -7.81
N HIS A 80 14.48 -19.97 -6.70
CA HIS A 80 15.50 -19.77 -5.68
C HIS A 80 14.95 -19.92 -4.27
N ASP A 81 15.69 -20.57 -3.38
CA ASP A 81 15.40 -20.58 -1.95
C ASP A 81 15.74 -19.24 -1.32
N LEU A 82 14.90 -18.76 -0.41
CA LEU A 82 15.08 -17.48 0.26
C LEU A 82 15.16 -17.70 1.77
N LYS A 83 16.21 -17.13 2.39
CA LYS A 83 16.33 -17.08 3.85
C LYS A 83 15.61 -15.86 4.44
N LYS A 84 15.55 -14.77 3.67
CA LYS A 84 14.88 -13.52 4.02
C LYS A 84 14.20 -12.94 2.80
N PHE A 85 13.08 -12.28 3.03
CA PHE A 85 12.34 -11.56 1.99
C PHE A 85 11.77 -10.27 2.56
N ILE A 86 11.90 -9.18 1.81
CA ILE A 86 11.36 -7.89 2.16
C ILE A 86 10.22 -7.59 1.19
N LEU A 87 9.02 -7.44 1.73
CA LEU A 87 7.84 -7.16 0.95
C LEU A 87 7.41 -5.71 1.16
N TYR A 88 7.28 -4.97 0.07
CA TYR A 88 6.80 -3.60 0.04
C TYR A 88 5.30 -3.54 -0.29
N PRO A 89 4.60 -2.45 0.07
CA PRO A 89 3.22 -2.23 -0.33
C PRO A 89 3.06 -2.21 -1.84
N THR A 90 1.84 -2.49 -2.31
CA THR A 90 1.51 -2.46 -3.75
C THR A 90 1.53 -1.05 -4.34
N SER A 91 1.47 -0.02 -3.51
CA SER A 91 1.57 1.40 -3.89
C SER A 91 2.26 2.21 -2.78
N GLN A 92 2.98 3.25 -3.17
CA GLN A 92 3.63 4.20 -2.25
C GLN A 92 2.63 5.02 -1.41
N PHE A 93 1.37 5.08 -1.82
CA PHE A 93 0.32 5.85 -1.11
C PHE A 93 -0.48 5.00 -0.12
N ILE A 94 -0.12 3.73 0.06
CA ILE A 94 -0.74 2.88 1.07
C ILE A 94 -0.15 3.22 2.43
N VAL A 95 -1.01 3.69 3.31
CA VAL A 95 -0.67 4.08 4.68
C VAL A 95 -1.52 3.30 5.67
N GLY A 96 -1.07 3.22 6.92
CA GLY A 96 -1.86 2.58 7.98
C GLY A 96 -3.19 3.29 8.23
N ALA A 97 -4.19 2.53 8.71
CA ALA A 97 -5.56 3.03 8.91
C ALA A 97 -5.62 4.29 9.79
N ASP A 98 -4.77 4.40 10.82
CA ASP A 98 -4.74 5.58 11.69
C ASP A 98 -4.21 6.81 10.94
N ARG A 99 -3.16 6.65 10.12
CA ARG A 99 -2.65 7.76 9.30
C ARG A 99 -3.68 8.19 8.25
N LEU A 100 -4.38 7.23 7.64
CA LEU A 100 -5.43 7.53 6.67
C LEU A 100 -6.56 8.37 7.30
N LYS A 101 -7.01 8.02 8.50
CA LYS A 101 -8.04 8.80 9.23
C LYS A 101 -7.58 10.22 9.51
N ILE A 102 -6.32 10.39 9.93
CA ILE A 102 -5.75 11.73 10.17
C ILE A 102 -5.70 12.51 8.86
N ALA A 103 -5.21 11.90 7.78
CA ALA A 103 -5.13 12.53 6.46
C ALA A 103 -6.50 12.97 5.95
N MET A 104 -7.54 12.12 6.08
CA MET A 104 -8.90 12.47 5.68
C MET A 104 -9.41 13.70 6.43
N LYS A 105 -9.19 13.77 7.73
CA LYS A 105 -9.56 14.94 8.54
C LYS A 105 -8.82 16.20 8.09
N GLU A 106 -7.52 16.10 7.85
CA GLU A 106 -6.71 17.22 7.35
C GLU A 106 -7.20 17.70 5.97
N ILE A 107 -7.64 16.78 5.09
CA ILE A 107 -8.22 17.10 3.78
C ILE A 107 -9.57 17.83 3.92
N GLU A 108 -10.45 17.38 4.84
CA GLU A 108 -11.71 18.04 5.12
C GLU A 108 -11.52 19.47 5.63
N GLU A 109 -10.58 19.67 6.57
CA GLU A 109 -10.24 20.98 7.11
C GLU A 109 -9.71 21.92 6.02
N GLU A 110 -8.85 21.42 5.12
CA GLU A 110 -8.35 22.22 3.99
C GLU A 110 -9.44 22.55 2.98
N LEU A 111 -10.35 21.59 2.70
CA LEU A 111 -11.49 21.81 1.83
C LEU A 111 -12.36 22.96 2.36
N ASP A 112 -12.69 22.98 3.65
CA ASP A 112 -13.51 24.02 4.26
C ASP A 112 -12.88 25.42 4.11
N VAL A 113 -11.58 25.51 4.30
CA VAL A 113 -10.85 26.78 4.07
C VAL A 113 -10.96 27.22 2.61
N ARG A 114 -10.72 26.29 1.69
CA ARG A 114 -10.74 26.59 0.26
C ARG A 114 -12.13 26.95 -0.27
N LEU A 115 -13.17 26.32 0.26
CA LEU A 115 -14.56 26.65 -0.09
C LEU A 115 -14.93 28.06 0.35
N LYS A 116 -14.47 28.50 1.54
CA LYS A 116 -14.66 29.88 2.00
C LYS A 116 -14.00 30.88 1.06
N GLU A 117 -12.75 30.64 0.70
CA GLU A 117 -12.01 31.50 -0.25
C GLU A 117 -12.73 31.61 -1.61
N PHE A 118 -13.21 30.50 -2.16
CA PHE A 118 -13.94 30.51 -3.44
C PHE A 118 -15.27 31.25 -3.34
N ASN A 119 -16.01 31.09 -2.24
CA ASN A 119 -17.25 31.82 -2.01
C ASN A 119 -17.03 33.33 -1.88
N GLU A 120 -15.99 33.76 -1.16
CA GLU A 120 -15.60 35.17 -1.04
C GLU A 120 -15.21 35.78 -2.40
N GLN A 121 -14.60 34.99 -3.29
CA GLN A 121 -14.27 35.38 -4.65
C GLN A 121 -15.44 35.28 -5.65
N GLY A 122 -16.63 34.85 -5.21
CA GLY A 122 -17.80 34.66 -6.07
C GLY A 122 -17.69 33.45 -7.02
N LYS A 123 -16.74 32.53 -6.81
CA LYS A 123 -16.48 31.35 -7.62
C LYS A 123 -17.34 30.16 -7.15
N LEU A 124 -18.66 30.32 -7.23
CA LEU A 124 -19.61 29.35 -6.66
C LEU A 124 -19.58 27.99 -7.38
N VAL A 125 -19.40 28.00 -8.71
CA VAL A 125 -19.36 26.77 -9.51
C VAL A 125 -18.11 25.96 -9.22
N GLU A 126 -16.97 26.63 -9.09
CA GLU A 126 -15.68 26.02 -8.74
C GLU A 126 -15.74 25.45 -7.33
N ALA A 127 -16.32 26.18 -6.37
CA ALA A 127 -16.53 25.73 -5.00
C ALA A 127 -17.37 24.43 -4.98
N GLN A 128 -18.48 24.41 -5.70
CA GLN A 128 -19.35 23.24 -5.76
C GLN A 128 -18.64 22.02 -6.38
N ARG A 129 -17.92 22.21 -7.49
CA ARG A 129 -17.18 21.12 -8.16
C ARG A 129 -16.08 20.57 -7.28
N LEU A 130 -15.31 21.44 -6.63
CA LEU A 130 -14.26 21.02 -5.70
C LEU A 130 -14.85 20.19 -4.54
N LYS A 131 -15.93 20.72 -3.93
CA LYS A 131 -16.61 20.02 -2.85
C LYS A 131 -17.05 18.62 -3.25
N GLN A 132 -17.80 18.49 -4.34
CA GLN A 132 -18.30 17.20 -4.82
C GLN A 132 -17.18 16.20 -5.10
N ARG A 133 -16.07 16.68 -5.69
CA ARG A 133 -14.92 15.81 -6.00
C ARG A 133 -14.25 15.32 -4.73
N VAL A 134 -13.91 16.22 -3.81
CA VAL A 134 -13.18 15.86 -2.59
C VAL A 134 -14.04 14.98 -1.68
N GLU A 135 -15.34 15.26 -1.54
CA GLU A 135 -16.25 14.41 -0.77
C GLU A 135 -16.32 12.99 -1.35
N PHE A 136 -16.40 12.85 -2.67
CA PHE A 136 -16.36 11.55 -3.34
C PHE A 136 -15.01 10.82 -3.13
N ASP A 137 -13.89 11.53 -3.26
CA ASP A 137 -12.56 10.97 -3.05
C ASP A 137 -12.39 10.49 -1.59
N LEU A 138 -12.89 11.25 -0.60
CA LEU A 138 -12.89 10.87 0.82
C LEU A 138 -13.75 9.63 1.08
N GLU A 139 -14.93 9.53 0.46
CA GLU A 139 -15.79 8.35 0.56
C GLU A 139 -15.08 7.09 0.00
N MET A 140 -14.41 7.24 -1.12
CA MET A 140 -13.60 6.16 -1.71
C MET A 140 -12.43 5.76 -0.80
N MET A 141 -11.71 6.73 -0.23
CA MET A 141 -10.63 6.47 0.73
C MET A 141 -11.16 5.76 1.99
N ALA A 142 -12.31 6.16 2.51
CA ALA A 142 -12.93 5.54 3.68
C ALA A 142 -13.33 4.07 3.42
N SER A 143 -13.83 3.77 2.22
CA SER A 143 -14.34 2.44 1.87
C SER A 143 -13.27 1.47 1.39
N THR A 144 -12.30 1.95 0.61
CA THR A 144 -11.30 1.12 -0.07
C THR A 144 -9.84 1.39 0.30
N GLY A 145 -9.59 2.45 1.08
CA GLY A 145 -8.24 2.94 1.37
C GLY A 145 -7.61 3.75 0.24
N MET A 146 -8.27 3.89 -0.91
CA MET A 146 -7.73 4.49 -2.13
C MET A 146 -8.78 5.32 -2.86
N CYS A 147 -8.33 6.31 -3.65
CA CYS A 147 -9.19 7.03 -4.59
C CYS A 147 -8.43 7.27 -5.91
N LYS A 148 -9.14 7.63 -6.97
CA LYS A 148 -8.51 8.02 -8.23
C LYS A 148 -7.83 9.38 -8.07
N GLY A 149 -6.54 9.45 -8.36
CA GLY A 149 -5.75 10.67 -8.17
C GLY A 149 -5.31 10.88 -6.72
N ILE A 150 -5.11 9.78 -5.97
CA ILE A 150 -4.66 9.79 -4.57
C ILE A 150 -3.34 10.56 -4.39
N GLU A 151 -2.53 10.66 -5.43
CA GLU A 151 -1.30 11.47 -5.46
C GLU A 151 -1.55 12.96 -5.17
N ASN A 152 -2.74 13.48 -5.45
CA ASN A 152 -3.12 14.86 -5.11
C ASN A 152 -3.20 15.08 -3.59
N TYR A 153 -3.35 14.01 -2.83
CA TYR A 153 -3.42 14.01 -1.37
C TYR A 153 -2.13 13.51 -0.71
N ALA A 154 -1.05 13.31 -1.50
CA ALA A 154 0.22 12.74 -1.05
C ALA A 154 0.75 13.42 0.23
N ARG A 155 0.68 14.74 0.32
CA ARG A 155 1.09 15.54 1.47
C ARG A 155 0.41 15.09 2.77
N HIS A 156 -0.91 14.91 2.73
CA HIS A 156 -1.70 14.48 3.89
C HIS A 156 -1.39 13.03 4.26
N LEU A 157 -1.22 12.15 3.25
CA LEU A 157 -0.91 10.74 3.46
C LEU A 157 0.49 10.53 4.04
N THR A 158 1.47 11.32 3.60
CA THR A 158 2.86 11.24 4.09
C THR A 158 3.10 12.04 5.37
N GLY A 159 2.20 12.96 5.74
CA GLY A 159 2.33 13.82 6.90
C GLY A 159 3.23 15.03 6.66
N GLN A 160 3.50 15.38 5.41
CA GLN A 160 4.29 16.55 5.05
C GLN A 160 3.49 17.84 5.23
N LYS A 161 4.21 18.93 5.55
CA LYS A 161 3.61 20.27 5.67
C LYS A 161 3.38 20.90 4.30
N ALA A 162 2.48 21.88 4.25
CA ALA A 162 2.27 22.66 3.05
C ALA A 162 3.57 23.37 2.61
N GLY A 163 3.94 23.22 1.32
CA GLY A 163 5.17 23.79 0.77
C GLY A 163 6.43 22.94 0.92
N GLU A 164 6.38 21.82 1.64
CA GLU A 164 7.48 20.84 1.65
C GLU A 164 7.55 20.11 0.31
N THR A 165 8.77 19.86 -0.15
CA THR A 165 9.01 19.09 -1.38
C THR A 165 8.54 17.65 -1.17
N PRO A 166 7.75 17.06 -2.08
CA PRO A 166 7.40 15.65 -2.02
C PRO A 166 8.65 14.78 -2.00
N TYR A 167 8.57 13.64 -1.30
CA TYR A 167 9.66 12.67 -1.30
C TYR A 167 10.02 12.26 -2.72
N SER A 168 11.29 12.42 -3.06
CA SER A 168 11.87 11.99 -4.32
C SER A 168 12.48 10.59 -4.18
N MET A 169 12.89 10.00 -5.31
CA MET A 169 13.60 8.73 -5.29
C MET A 169 14.90 8.82 -4.48
N PHE A 170 15.57 9.98 -4.48
CA PHE A 170 16.82 10.19 -3.74
C PHE A 170 16.63 10.12 -2.22
N ASP A 171 15.50 10.65 -1.70
CA ASP A 171 15.19 10.57 -0.27
C ASP A 171 15.05 9.12 0.22
N TYR A 172 14.57 8.21 -0.65
CA TYR A 172 14.49 6.78 -0.33
C TYR A 172 15.86 6.12 -0.25
N PHE A 173 16.83 6.52 -1.07
CA PHE A 173 18.20 6.02 -0.99
C PHE A 173 18.91 6.49 0.29
N GLU A 174 18.72 7.74 0.71
CA GLU A 174 19.26 8.26 1.97
C GLU A 174 18.69 7.54 3.20
N ILE A 175 17.40 7.18 3.18
CA ILE A 175 16.73 6.46 4.27
C ILE A 175 17.22 5.00 4.36
N SER A 176 17.55 4.37 3.24
CA SER A 176 17.99 2.97 3.22
C SER A 176 19.39 2.75 3.81
N GLY A 177 20.22 3.79 3.86
CA GLY A 177 21.58 3.72 4.42
C GLY A 177 22.52 2.79 3.65
N GLU A 178 22.16 2.43 2.43
CA GLU A 178 23.02 1.66 1.53
C GLU A 178 23.88 2.63 0.72
N ASP A 179 25.16 2.71 1.06
CA ASP A 179 26.19 3.30 0.21
C ASP A 179 26.33 2.43 -1.05
N TYR A 180 26.08 3.01 -2.21
CA TYR A 180 26.31 2.40 -3.51
C TYR A 180 27.73 2.65 -4.00
#